data_cda6712596c5c7c127cbdf60ac74fee6
#
_entry.id   cda6712596c5c7c127cbdf60ac74fee6
#
_cell.length_a   1.000
_cell.length_b   1.000
_cell.length_c   1.000
_cell.angle_alpha   90.00
_cell.angle_beta   90.00
_cell.angle_gamma   90.00
#
_symmetry.space_group_name_H-M   'P 1'
#
loop_
_entity.id
_entity.type
_entity.pdbx_description
1 polymer ?
#
loop_
_entity_poly.entity_id
_entity_poly.type
_entity_poly.pdbx_seq_one_letter_code
_entity_poly.pdbx_strand_id
1 'polypeptide(L)'
;IEEVSTGFDVHAYTAKVISDAGQPTSRQDAKAHTFAPLYGATGYGRSKAEAAYYEHFTAKYKGVAAWHSRLAKEAVNTQKITTPSGREFAFPDVVRKSTGRVSHFTQIKNYPVQSFATADIVPIALLHIDDLLKGMQSCIVNSVHDSIVIDVHPDEEAQVINVIAATNDALPELITLRWGVDFNVPLLLEA
;
A
#
# COMPACT_ATOMS: atom_id res chain seq x y z
N ILE A 1 -6.76 2.78 10.97
CA ILE A 1 -5.55 3.15 11.75
C ILE A 1 -5.38 2.14 12.88
N GLU A 2 -6.32 2.01 13.81
CA GLU A 2 -6.21 1.14 14.98
C GLU A 2 -5.77 -0.30 14.64
N GLU A 3 -6.37 -0.92 13.65
CA GLU A 3 -6.02 -2.30 13.22
C GLU A 3 -4.57 -2.42 12.73
N VAL A 4 -4.06 -1.42 12.00
CA VAL A 4 -2.67 -1.40 11.53
C VAL A 4 -1.71 -1.24 12.71
N SER A 5 -2.04 -0.34 13.64
CA SER A 5 -1.20 -0.05 14.80
C SER A 5 -1.16 -1.16 15.85
N THR A 6 -2.17 -2.05 15.87
CA THR A 6 -2.27 -3.17 16.82
C THR A 6 -1.74 -4.50 16.28
N GLY A 7 -1.18 -4.52 15.07
CA GLY A 7 -0.70 -5.76 14.44
C GLY A 7 -1.82 -6.72 14.05
N PHE A 8 -3.01 -6.20 13.73
CA PHE A 8 -4.15 -7.01 13.31
C PHE A 8 -3.84 -7.81 12.04
N ASP A 9 -3.96 -9.14 12.13
CA ASP A 9 -3.76 -10.02 10.98
C ASP A 9 -4.97 -10.00 10.04
N VAL A 10 -4.95 -9.07 9.11
CA VAL A 10 -6.02 -8.88 8.12
C VAL A 10 -6.22 -10.12 7.23
N HIS A 11 -5.18 -10.91 6.98
CA HIS A 11 -5.28 -12.11 6.15
C HIS A 11 -5.97 -13.26 6.90
N ALA A 12 -5.63 -13.45 8.18
CA ALA A 12 -6.33 -14.41 9.04
C ALA A 12 -7.80 -14.02 9.21
N TYR A 13 -8.09 -12.74 9.39
CA TYR A 13 -9.46 -12.24 9.44
C TYR A 13 -10.23 -12.49 8.13
N THR A 14 -9.62 -12.21 6.98
CA THR A 14 -10.21 -12.49 5.66
C THR A 14 -10.53 -13.97 5.48
N ALA A 15 -9.55 -14.85 5.83
CA ALA A 15 -9.72 -16.29 5.79
C ALA A 15 -10.91 -16.76 6.64
N LYS A 16 -11.03 -16.20 7.86
CA LYS A 16 -12.13 -16.50 8.76
C LYS A 16 -13.49 -16.11 8.17
N VAL A 17 -13.63 -14.89 7.68
CA VAL A 17 -14.91 -14.40 7.12
C VAL A 17 -15.36 -15.22 5.93
N ILE A 18 -14.45 -15.58 5.01
CA ILE A 18 -14.77 -16.40 3.84
C ILE A 18 -15.13 -17.83 4.27
N SER A 19 -14.40 -18.40 5.24
CA SER A 19 -14.66 -19.73 5.76
C SER A 19 -16.00 -19.83 6.49
N ASP A 20 -16.33 -18.82 7.31
CA ASP A 20 -17.63 -18.72 8.01
C ASP A 20 -18.80 -18.58 7.01
N ALA A 21 -18.54 -18.04 5.83
CA ALA A 21 -19.51 -17.95 4.73
C ALA A 21 -19.64 -19.26 3.91
N GLY A 22 -18.98 -20.35 4.34
CA GLY A 22 -19.12 -21.69 3.78
C GLY A 22 -18.05 -22.10 2.76
N GLN A 23 -16.97 -21.33 2.60
CA GLN A 23 -15.85 -21.70 1.74
C GLN A 23 -14.55 -21.77 2.58
N PRO A 24 -14.11 -22.96 2.99
CA PRO A 24 -12.84 -23.13 3.71
C PRO A 24 -11.69 -22.44 3.00
N THR A 25 -11.03 -21.51 3.66
CA THR A 25 -10.00 -20.65 3.06
C THR A 25 -8.82 -20.56 4.03
N SER A 26 -7.62 -20.90 3.56
CA SER A 26 -6.41 -20.73 4.35
C SER A 26 -5.98 -19.26 4.43
N ARG A 27 -5.13 -18.92 5.43
CA ARG A 27 -4.54 -17.59 5.52
C ARG A 27 -3.75 -17.20 4.25
N GLN A 28 -3.07 -18.17 3.64
CA GLN A 28 -2.29 -17.93 2.41
C GLN A 28 -3.21 -17.64 1.22
N ASP A 29 -4.28 -18.40 1.04
CA ASP A 29 -5.24 -18.16 -0.04
C ASP A 29 -5.99 -16.85 0.15
N ALA A 30 -6.25 -16.46 1.40
CA ALA A 30 -6.92 -15.22 1.74
C ALA A 30 -6.14 -13.96 1.36
N LYS A 31 -4.82 -14.02 1.15
CA LYS A 31 -4.01 -12.85 0.75
C LYS A 31 -4.56 -12.17 -0.51
N ALA A 32 -4.86 -12.95 -1.55
CA ALA A 32 -5.40 -12.42 -2.79
C ALA A 32 -6.78 -11.76 -2.57
N HIS A 33 -7.62 -12.34 -1.72
CA HIS A 33 -8.93 -11.81 -1.39
C HIS A 33 -8.86 -10.56 -0.52
N THR A 34 -7.86 -10.45 0.36
CA THR A 34 -7.64 -9.25 1.18
C THR A 34 -7.29 -8.05 0.31
N PHE A 35 -6.38 -8.20 -0.63
CA PHE A 35 -5.93 -7.09 -1.49
C PHE A 35 -6.92 -6.73 -2.59
N ALA A 36 -7.68 -7.70 -3.11
CA ALA A 36 -8.57 -7.46 -4.23
C ALA A 36 -9.57 -6.31 -3.99
N PRO A 37 -10.31 -6.21 -2.87
CA PRO A 37 -11.21 -5.09 -2.64
C PRO A 37 -10.47 -3.77 -2.34
N LEU A 38 -9.25 -3.80 -1.79
CA LEU A 38 -8.40 -2.60 -1.65
C LEU A 38 -8.13 -1.96 -3.00
N TYR A 39 -7.94 -2.78 -4.04
CA TYR A 39 -7.78 -2.32 -5.42
C TYR A 39 -9.11 -2.26 -6.19
N GLY A 40 -10.22 -2.31 -5.47
CA GLY A 40 -11.56 -2.07 -5.99
C GLY A 40 -12.21 -3.23 -6.71
N ALA A 41 -11.73 -4.45 -6.54
CA ALA A 41 -12.49 -5.61 -6.97
C ALA A 41 -13.84 -5.68 -6.25
N THR A 42 -14.84 -6.15 -6.97
CA THR A 42 -16.19 -6.39 -6.46
C THR A 42 -16.46 -7.88 -6.42
N GLY A 43 -17.50 -8.30 -5.74
CA GLY A 43 -17.92 -9.71 -5.72
C GLY A 43 -18.40 -10.27 -7.06
N TYR A 44 -18.41 -9.47 -8.13
CA TYR A 44 -18.89 -9.91 -9.45
C TYR A 44 -17.98 -11.00 -10.03
N GLY A 45 -18.58 -12.13 -10.43
CA GLY A 45 -17.85 -13.28 -10.97
C GLY A 45 -17.10 -14.10 -9.91
N ARG A 46 -17.36 -13.89 -8.65
CA ARG A 46 -16.77 -14.61 -7.50
C ARG A 46 -17.75 -15.59 -6.88
N SER A 47 -17.26 -16.48 -6.02
CA SER A 47 -18.12 -17.34 -5.22
C SER A 47 -19.03 -16.50 -4.29
N LYS A 48 -20.11 -17.11 -3.79
CA LYS A 48 -21.00 -16.43 -2.83
C LYS A 48 -20.28 -15.99 -1.55
N ALA A 49 -19.35 -16.82 -1.07
CA ALA A 49 -18.58 -16.53 0.13
C ALA A 49 -17.59 -15.37 -0.08
N GLU A 50 -16.87 -15.36 -1.21
CA GLU A 50 -16.00 -14.25 -1.58
C GLU A 50 -16.78 -12.95 -1.81
N ALA A 51 -17.93 -13.02 -2.48
CA ALA A 51 -18.78 -11.85 -2.68
C ALA A 51 -19.27 -11.25 -1.36
N ALA A 52 -19.70 -12.10 -0.42
CA ALA A 52 -20.10 -11.68 0.93
C ALA A 52 -18.93 -11.00 1.68
N TYR A 53 -17.71 -11.53 1.55
CA TYR A 53 -16.53 -10.88 2.12
C TYR A 53 -16.29 -9.48 1.51
N TYR A 54 -16.43 -9.30 0.19
CA TYR A 54 -16.22 -8.00 -0.46
C TYR A 54 -17.27 -6.97 -0.05
N GLU A 55 -18.52 -7.39 0.14
CA GLU A 55 -19.58 -6.55 0.70
C GLU A 55 -19.25 -6.16 2.15
N HIS A 56 -18.82 -7.13 2.96
CA HIS A 56 -18.41 -6.91 4.33
C HIS A 56 -17.19 -5.95 4.40
N PHE A 57 -16.20 -6.12 3.55
CA PHE A 57 -15.05 -5.22 3.43
C PHE A 57 -15.50 -3.78 3.16
N THR A 58 -16.36 -3.59 2.19
CA THR A 58 -16.87 -2.27 1.80
C THR A 58 -17.66 -1.61 2.92
N ALA A 59 -18.47 -2.39 3.64
CA ALA A 59 -19.23 -1.91 4.79
C ALA A 59 -18.33 -1.56 5.99
N LYS A 60 -17.30 -2.34 6.24
CA LYS A 60 -16.32 -2.12 7.31
C LYS A 60 -15.42 -0.91 7.02
N TYR A 61 -14.84 -0.85 5.83
CA TYR A 61 -13.87 0.17 5.44
C TYR A 61 -14.49 1.27 4.56
N LYS A 62 -15.48 1.98 5.10
CA LYS A 62 -16.22 3.05 4.39
C LYS A 62 -15.31 4.15 3.84
N GLY A 63 -14.20 4.46 4.52
CA GLY A 63 -13.21 5.42 4.05
C GLY A 63 -12.54 5.00 2.74
N VAL A 64 -12.23 3.71 2.59
CA VAL A 64 -11.67 3.14 1.34
C VAL A 64 -12.70 3.23 0.21
N ALA A 65 -13.94 2.87 0.46
CA ALA A 65 -15.02 2.97 -0.52
C ALA A 65 -15.25 4.42 -0.99
N ALA A 66 -15.26 5.38 -0.06
CA ALA A 66 -15.38 6.81 -0.37
C ALA A 66 -14.18 7.31 -1.18
N TRP A 67 -12.97 6.91 -0.81
CA TRP A 67 -11.75 7.24 -1.55
C TRP A 67 -11.76 6.67 -2.98
N HIS A 68 -12.17 5.42 -3.17
CA HIS A 68 -12.34 4.82 -4.49
C HIS A 68 -13.34 5.59 -5.38
N SER A 69 -14.44 6.04 -4.78
CA SER A 69 -15.46 6.83 -5.50
C SER A 69 -14.91 8.18 -5.92
N ARG A 70 -14.11 8.82 -5.06
CA ARG A 70 -13.44 10.10 -5.34
C ARG A 70 -12.43 9.96 -6.48
N LEU A 71 -11.54 8.94 -6.43
CA LEU A 71 -10.59 8.66 -7.52
C LEU A 71 -11.27 8.40 -8.86
N ALA A 72 -12.34 7.60 -8.86
CA ALA A 72 -13.10 7.33 -10.08
C ALA A 72 -13.73 8.60 -10.66
N LYS A 73 -14.23 9.50 -9.82
CA LYS A 73 -14.77 10.80 -10.24
C LYS A 73 -13.67 11.72 -10.78
N GLU A 74 -12.53 11.78 -10.09
CA GLU A 74 -11.38 12.57 -10.51
C GLU A 74 -10.87 12.12 -11.88
N ALA A 75 -10.63 10.82 -12.06
CA ALA A 75 -10.17 10.27 -13.34
C ALA A 75 -11.12 10.62 -14.50
N VAL A 76 -12.44 10.48 -14.31
CA VAL A 76 -13.43 10.81 -15.35
C VAL A 76 -13.42 12.30 -15.69
N ASN A 77 -13.24 13.16 -14.69
CA ASN A 77 -13.31 14.61 -14.88
C ASN A 77 -12.03 15.22 -15.45
N THR A 78 -10.87 14.69 -15.06
CA THR A 78 -9.54 15.27 -15.35
C THR A 78 -8.71 14.42 -16.30
N GLN A 79 -9.16 13.19 -16.61
CA GLN A 79 -8.43 12.16 -17.36
C GLN A 79 -7.07 11.81 -16.75
N LYS A 80 -6.89 12.08 -15.48
CA LYS A 80 -5.68 11.75 -14.72
C LYS A 80 -5.97 11.57 -13.23
N ILE A 81 -5.02 10.94 -12.54
CA ILE A 81 -4.93 10.87 -11.09
C ILE A 81 -3.56 11.39 -10.68
N THR A 82 -3.53 12.22 -9.65
CA THR A 82 -2.28 12.77 -9.09
C THR A 82 -2.06 12.19 -7.69
N THR A 83 -0.84 11.67 -7.44
CA THR A 83 -0.43 11.21 -6.10
C THR A 83 -0.03 12.39 -5.22
N PRO A 84 0.10 12.20 -3.90
CA PRO A 84 0.61 13.24 -3.01
C PRO A 84 2.02 13.74 -3.38
N SER A 85 2.84 12.89 -4.01
CA SER A 85 4.17 13.27 -4.52
C SER A 85 4.15 14.15 -5.77
N GLY A 86 2.96 14.38 -6.36
CA GLY A 86 2.79 15.12 -7.62
C GLY A 86 2.93 14.26 -8.87
N ARG A 87 3.12 12.94 -8.74
CA ARG A 87 3.16 12.02 -9.89
C ARG A 87 1.78 11.90 -10.52
N GLU A 88 1.69 12.02 -11.83
CA GLU A 88 0.44 11.94 -12.58
C GLU A 88 0.34 10.63 -13.36
N PHE A 89 -0.84 10.01 -13.32
CA PHE A 89 -1.23 8.87 -14.15
C PHE A 89 -2.33 9.30 -15.11
N ALA A 90 -2.03 9.29 -16.40
CA ALA A 90 -2.97 9.68 -17.44
C ALA A 90 -3.91 8.53 -17.82
N PHE A 91 -5.20 8.84 -17.98
CA PHE A 91 -6.26 7.95 -18.42
C PHE A 91 -7.09 8.66 -19.50
N PRO A 92 -6.51 8.92 -20.69
CA PRO A 92 -7.15 9.79 -21.72
C PRO A 92 -8.44 9.20 -22.29
N ASP A 93 -8.62 7.89 -22.19
CA ASP A 93 -9.77 7.13 -22.70
C ASP A 93 -10.73 6.67 -21.59
N VAL A 94 -10.58 7.25 -20.38
CA VAL A 94 -11.45 6.88 -19.26
C VAL A 94 -12.89 7.35 -19.51
N VAL A 95 -13.83 6.42 -19.36
CA VAL A 95 -15.25 6.69 -19.54
C VAL A 95 -16.09 6.05 -18.42
N ARG A 96 -17.20 6.70 -18.08
CA ARG A 96 -18.23 6.09 -17.25
C ARG A 96 -19.22 5.34 -18.15
N LYS A 97 -19.28 4.03 -17.99
CA LYS A 97 -20.19 3.15 -18.74
C LYS A 97 -21.64 3.35 -18.28
N SER A 98 -22.58 2.94 -19.11
CA SER A 98 -24.04 2.97 -18.81
C SER A 98 -24.38 2.20 -17.53
N THR A 99 -23.60 1.21 -17.16
CA THR A 99 -23.71 0.45 -15.89
C THR A 99 -23.26 1.25 -14.66
N GLY A 100 -22.79 2.49 -14.81
CA GLY A 100 -22.20 3.31 -13.76
C GLY A 100 -20.72 2.99 -13.46
N ARG A 101 -20.17 1.90 -14.00
CA ARG A 101 -18.75 1.52 -13.82
C ARG A 101 -17.86 2.45 -14.65
N VAL A 102 -16.67 2.72 -14.12
CA VAL A 102 -15.62 3.48 -14.80
C VAL A 102 -14.66 2.51 -15.47
N SER A 103 -14.20 2.79 -16.69
CA SER A 103 -13.12 2.04 -17.33
C SER A 103 -11.82 2.22 -16.51
N HIS A 104 -10.84 1.34 -16.72
CA HIS A 104 -9.57 1.34 -15.96
C HIS A 104 -9.73 1.31 -14.42
N PHE A 105 -10.87 0.82 -13.95
CA PHE A 105 -11.31 0.88 -12.55
C PHE A 105 -10.26 0.39 -11.54
N THR A 106 -9.57 -0.71 -11.83
CA THR A 106 -8.53 -1.28 -10.97
C THR A 106 -7.25 -0.44 -11.01
N GLN A 107 -6.82 -0.01 -12.19
CA GLN A 107 -5.61 0.80 -12.39
C GLN A 107 -5.72 2.16 -11.70
N ILE A 108 -6.87 2.83 -11.80
CA ILE A 108 -7.16 4.12 -11.16
C ILE A 108 -6.96 4.03 -9.64
N LYS A 109 -7.21 2.88 -9.02
CA LYS A 109 -7.08 2.67 -7.58
C LYS A 109 -5.72 2.10 -7.17
N ASN A 110 -5.15 1.24 -8.00
CA ASN A 110 -3.90 0.55 -7.71
C ASN A 110 -2.68 1.46 -7.93
N TYR A 111 -2.60 2.13 -9.08
CA TYR A 111 -1.41 2.89 -9.47
C TYR A 111 -1.00 3.95 -8.44
N PRO A 112 -1.91 4.79 -7.89
CA PRO A 112 -1.52 5.76 -6.89
C PRO A 112 -0.95 5.14 -5.63
N VAL A 113 -1.50 4.02 -5.16
CA VAL A 113 -1.05 3.33 -3.93
C VAL A 113 0.31 2.68 -4.16
N GLN A 114 0.42 1.85 -5.20
CA GLN A 114 1.65 1.11 -5.49
C GLN A 114 2.80 2.07 -5.78
N SER A 115 2.56 3.07 -6.61
CA SER A 115 3.59 4.02 -6.98
C SER A 115 4.03 4.88 -5.79
N PHE A 116 3.10 5.37 -4.97
CA PHE A 116 3.45 6.18 -3.81
C PHE A 116 4.26 5.36 -2.80
N ALA A 117 3.88 4.11 -2.54
CA ALA A 117 4.62 3.23 -1.64
C ALA A 117 6.03 2.90 -2.18
N THR A 118 6.13 2.38 -3.42
CA THR A 118 7.38 1.80 -3.92
C THR A 118 8.26 2.79 -4.68
N ALA A 119 7.67 3.74 -5.41
CA ALA A 119 8.44 4.67 -6.25
C ALA A 119 8.67 6.03 -5.60
N ASP A 120 7.98 6.34 -4.52
CA ASP A 120 8.13 7.62 -3.84
C ASP A 120 8.64 7.45 -2.40
N ILE A 121 8.03 6.59 -1.56
CA ILE A 121 8.45 6.41 -0.16
C ILE A 121 9.76 5.61 -0.04
N VAL A 122 9.92 4.50 -0.75
CA VAL A 122 11.13 3.67 -0.67
C VAL A 122 12.40 4.46 -1.02
N PRO A 123 12.45 5.32 -2.06
CA PRO A 123 13.60 6.19 -2.31
C PRO A 123 13.93 7.18 -1.17
N ILE A 124 12.93 7.66 -0.43
CA ILE A 124 13.20 8.52 0.75
C ILE A 124 13.88 7.71 1.84
N ALA A 125 13.37 6.50 2.13
CA ALA A 125 14.01 5.60 3.09
C ALA A 125 15.45 5.26 2.67
N LEU A 126 15.67 4.94 1.39
CA LEU A 126 16.98 4.63 0.84
C LEU A 126 17.96 5.81 1.02
N LEU A 127 17.55 7.01 0.66
CA LEU A 127 18.39 8.21 0.82
C LEU A 127 18.73 8.49 2.28
N HIS A 128 17.76 8.31 3.18
CA HIS A 128 17.98 8.51 4.61
C HIS A 128 18.94 7.46 5.20
N ILE A 129 18.79 6.19 4.81
CA ILE A 129 19.73 5.11 5.19
C ILE A 129 21.12 5.42 4.65
N ASP A 130 21.27 5.81 3.37
CA ASP A 130 22.55 6.14 2.76
C ASP A 130 23.24 7.28 3.51
N ASP A 131 22.50 8.31 3.89
CA ASP A 131 23.02 9.42 4.69
C ASP A 131 23.54 8.97 6.06
N LEU A 132 22.83 8.07 6.73
CA LEU A 132 23.21 7.54 8.04
C LEU A 132 24.37 6.53 7.98
N LEU A 133 24.56 5.85 6.85
CA LEU A 133 25.69 4.94 6.65
C LEU A 133 27.01 5.66 6.29
N LYS A 134 27.00 6.98 6.09
CA LYS A 134 28.21 7.74 5.76
C LYS A 134 29.28 7.60 6.84
N GLY A 135 30.46 7.18 6.41
CA GLY A 135 31.60 6.92 7.31
C GLY A 135 31.67 5.51 7.86
N MET A 136 30.69 4.66 7.58
CA MET A 136 30.71 3.22 7.85
C MET A 136 31.33 2.46 6.67
N GLN A 137 31.68 1.18 6.90
CA GLN A 137 32.12 0.26 5.85
C GLN A 137 30.91 -0.42 5.18
N SER A 138 29.81 -0.53 5.90
CA SER A 138 28.52 -1.02 5.38
C SER A 138 27.94 -0.05 4.36
N CYS A 139 27.35 -0.58 3.28
CA CYS A 139 26.80 0.26 2.22
C CYS A 139 25.58 -0.38 1.56
N ILE A 140 24.71 0.45 0.96
CA ILE A 140 23.61 -0.04 0.12
C ILE A 140 24.18 -0.56 -1.19
N VAL A 141 23.85 -1.80 -1.57
CA VAL A 141 24.33 -2.43 -2.80
C VAL A 141 23.22 -2.64 -3.83
N ASN A 142 21.96 -2.68 -3.43
CA ASN A 142 20.85 -2.86 -4.35
C ASN A 142 19.50 -2.40 -3.73
N SER A 143 18.51 -2.20 -4.58
CA SER A 143 17.12 -2.10 -4.17
C SER A 143 16.24 -2.91 -5.13
N VAL A 144 15.30 -3.68 -4.59
CA VAL A 144 14.40 -4.53 -5.39
C VAL A 144 12.97 -4.31 -4.91
N HIS A 145 12.16 -3.61 -5.72
CA HIS A 145 10.78 -3.23 -5.38
C HIS A 145 10.69 -2.41 -4.08
N ASP A 146 10.30 -3.05 -3.00
CA ASP A 146 10.13 -2.51 -1.65
C ASP A 146 11.26 -2.92 -0.69
N SER A 147 12.27 -3.63 -1.19
CA SER A 147 13.42 -4.09 -0.41
C SER A 147 14.66 -3.25 -0.69
N ILE A 148 15.43 -2.95 0.36
CA ILE A 148 16.75 -2.32 0.30
C ILE A 148 17.78 -3.36 0.74
N VAL A 149 18.80 -3.59 -0.07
CA VAL A 149 19.87 -4.58 0.21
C VAL A 149 21.10 -3.83 0.67
N ILE A 150 21.54 -4.15 1.87
CA ILE A 150 22.73 -3.56 2.50
C ILE A 150 23.81 -4.65 2.63
N ASP A 151 25.02 -4.36 2.18
CA ASP A 151 26.21 -5.17 2.49
C ASP A 151 26.72 -4.70 3.84
N VAL A 152 26.58 -5.55 4.86
CA VAL A 152 26.85 -5.21 6.25
C VAL A 152 28.23 -5.71 6.66
N HIS A 153 29.12 -4.80 7.08
CA HIS A 153 30.38 -5.19 7.69
C HIS A 153 30.14 -5.89 9.04
N PRO A 154 30.81 -7.02 9.33
CA PRO A 154 30.51 -7.82 10.54
C PRO A 154 30.56 -7.06 11.86
N ASP A 155 31.45 -6.07 11.98
CA ASP A 155 31.58 -5.26 13.19
C ASP A 155 30.54 -4.12 13.28
N GLU A 156 29.70 -3.92 12.25
CA GLU A 156 28.74 -2.83 12.16
C GLU A 156 27.26 -3.28 12.18
N GLU A 157 27.01 -4.56 12.37
CA GLU A 157 25.64 -5.12 12.33
C GLU A 157 24.68 -4.37 13.29
N ALA A 158 25.11 -4.15 14.52
CA ALA A 158 24.28 -3.43 15.51
C ALA A 158 24.04 -1.95 15.11
N GLN A 159 25.04 -1.29 14.49
CA GLN A 159 24.88 0.07 13.99
C GLN A 159 23.91 0.12 12.83
N VAL A 160 23.99 -0.82 11.89
CA VAL A 160 23.06 -0.91 10.75
C VAL A 160 21.61 -1.13 11.22
N ILE A 161 21.38 -1.99 12.20
CA ILE A 161 20.05 -2.17 12.82
C ILE A 161 19.55 -0.85 13.41
N ASN A 162 20.41 -0.09 14.10
CA ASN A 162 20.05 1.22 14.63
C ASN A 162 19.74 2.24 13.52
N VAL A 163 20.45 2.20 12.39
CA VAL A 163 20.16 3.03 11.22
C VAL A 163 18.76 2.74 10.67
N ILE A 164 18.38 1.46 10.58
CA ILE A 164 17.04 1.06 10.14
C ILE A 164 15.96 1.55 11.12
N ALA A 165 16.19 1.38 12.42
CA ALA A 165 15.27 1.87 13.45
C ALA A 165 15.11 3.41 13.40
N ALA A 166 16.21 4.15 13.28
CA ALA A 166 16.19 5.60 13.15
C ALA A 166 15.46 6.06 11.87
N THR A 167 15.59 5.28 10.78
CA THR A 167 14.87 5.56 9.54
C THR A 167 13.38 5.34 9.71
N ASN A 168 12.96 4.27 10.40
CA ASN A 168 11.54 4.02 10.70
C ASN A 168 10.91 5.19 11.47
N ASP A 169 11.63 5.71 12.46
CA ASP A 169 11.15 6.84 13.28
C ASP A 169 11.07 8.15 12.47
N ALA A 170 12.01 8.36 11.55
CA ALA A 170 12.10 9.60 10.75
C ALA A 170 11.14 9.62 9.54
N LEU A 171 10.79 8.46 8.97
CA LEU A 171 10.04 8.37 7.72
C LEU A 171 8.73 9.18 7.68
N PRO A 172 7.85 9.14 8.70
CA PRO A 172 6.62 9.91 8.68
C PRO A 172 6.86 11.42 8.56
N GLU A 173 7.85 11.94 9.29
CA GLU A 173 8.23 13.36 9.24
C GLU A 173 8.85 13.73 7.89
N LEU A 174 9.74 12.90 7.35
CA LEU A 174 10.37 13.11 6.04
C LEU A 174 9.32 13.18 4.92
N ILE A 175 8.30 12.33 4.95
CA ILE A 175 7.18 12.32 4.01
C ILE A 175 6.37 13.60 4.15
N THR A 176 6.07 14.01 5.39
CA THR A 176 5.33 15.23 5.69
C THR A 176 6.09 16.46 5.19
N LEU A 177 7.38 16.56 5.48
CA LEU A 177 8.22 17.68 5.03
C LEU A 177 8.33 17.73 3.50
N ARG A 178 8.41 16.57 2.84
CA ARG A 178 8.61 16.50 1.39
C ARG A 178 7.34 16.82 0.60
N TRP A 179 6.18 16.34 1.06
CA TRP A 179 4.94 16.39 0.28
C TRP A 179 3.73 16.94 1.03
N GLY A 180 3.86 17.35 2.27
CA GLY A 180 2.75 17.85 3.07
C GLY A 180 1.72 16.78 3.44
N VAL A 181 2.13 15.49 3.42
CA VAL A 181 1.25 14.36 3.77
C VAL A 181 1.36 14.11 5.26
N ASP A 182 0.25 14.22 5.98
CA ASP A 182 0.16 13.80 7.38
C ASP A 182 0.09 12.26 7.44
N PHE A 183 1.23 11.64 7.73
CA PHE A 183 1.35 10.19 7.81
C PHE A 183 1.12 9.74 9.25
N ASN A 184 -0.07 9.21 9.53
CA ASN A 184 -0.52 8.83 10.87
C ASN A 184 -0.62 7.31 11.07
N VAL A 185 0.12 6.55 10.27
CA VAL A 185 0.29 5.09 10.40
C VAL A 185 1.78 4.75 10.43
N PRO A 186 2.20 3.71 11.16
CA PRO A 186 3.60 3.29 11.15
C PRO A 186 4.02 2.83 9.75
N LEU A 187 5.22 3.23 9.36
CA LEU A 187 5.93 2.72 8.17
C LEU A 187 7.17 2.02 8.69
N LEU A 188 7.14 0.70 8.72
CA LEU A 188 8.22 -0.09 9.29
C LEU A 188 9.00 -0.79 8.18
N LEU A 189 10.32 -0.57 8.19
CA LEU A 189 11.29 -1.43 7.51
C LEU A 189 11.62 -2.57 8.47
N GLU A 190 11.57 -3.79 8.00
CA GLU A 190 11.93 -4.99 8.75
C GLU A 190 13.30 -5.48 8.23
N ALA A 191 14.19 -5.87 9.16
CA ALA A 191 15.51 -6.42 8.87
C ALA A 191 15.58 -7.90 9.20
#